data_d4bfd25904703e04ae25d84c5ca5df79
#
_entry.id   d4bfd25904703e04ae25d84c5ca5df79
#
_cell.length_a   1.000
_cell.length_b   1.000
_cell.length_c   1.000
_cell.angle_alpha   90.00
_cell.angle_beta   90.00
_cell.angle_gamma   90.00
#
_symmetry.space_group_name_H-M   'P 1'
#
loop_
_entity.id
_entity.type
_entity.pdbx_description
1 polymer ?
#
loop_
_entity_poly.entity_id
_entity_poly.type
_entity_poly.pdbx_seq_one_letter_code
_entity_poly.pdbx_strand_id
1 'polypeptide(L)'
;MIGSTLIGVLGTLLISLVIYDATRTTLSVSSSGGPLTNRLVSGIWFMLLGIHQRQRSHSMLTSVGPWMTMTLLLTWFLVAWLGWFFLFCSSPQAVVLSSSNAAASLVERAYYTGYTLTTLGYGDFVAGNDSWRIPPILAAANGFFLFTLSITYILNIITNVIQKRQVSLAINALGETPRQILESTNSGEKYTTLISHIQQLQQSITALGQQHLAYPILHYYHSEACSKALSLAIAKLYQAISVIYFASTKLDCASREQLLITRIIIEQFLDTLGSAFISPSQHIPAIPLLHGYADLPGIQKSSTEIQNYLASLPYQKILLAYVHKDGWDWADLWQSKDGQSTNIRS
;
A
#
# COMPACT_ATOMS: atom_id res chain seq x y z
N MET A 1 20.53 31.32 -29.15
CA MET A 1 20.98 31.43 -27.75
C MET A 1 19.84 31.29 -26.72
N ILE A 2 18.77 32.10 -26.78
CA ILE A 2 17.68 32.03 -25.78
C ILE A 2 17.00 30.67 -25.77
N GLY A 3 16.71 30.07 -26.92
CA GLY A 3 16.06 28.74 -26.99
C GLY A 3 16.91 27.60 -26.43
N SER A 4 18.22 27.60 -26.67
CA SER A 4 19.12 26.57 -26.11
C SER A 4 19.27 26.68 -24.60
N THR A 5 19.31 27.87 -24.04
CA THR A 5 19.35 28.11 -22.61
C THR A 5 18.05 27.63 -21.94
N LEU A 6 16.88 27.91 -22.53
CA LEU A 6 15.58 27.48 -22.03
C LEU A 6 15.46 25.93 -21.99
N ILE A 7 15.95 25.24 -23.04
CA ILE A 7 15.97 23.76 -23.08
C ILE A 7 16.88 23.21 -22.00
N GLY A 8 18.06 23.80 -21.76
CA GLY A 8 18.96 23.38 -20.68
C GLY A 8 18.36 23.59 -19.28
N VAL A 9 17.69 24.72 -19.06
CA VAL A 9 16.99 25.01 -17.80
C VAL A 9 15.85 24.00 -17.57
N LEU A 10 15.04 23.71 -18.60
CA LEU A 10 13.99 22.70 -18.51
C LEU A 10 14.55 21.32 -18.16
N GLY A 11 15.67 20.92 -18.80
CA GLY A 11 16.36 19.67 -18.50
C GLY A 11 16.79 19.60 -17.04
N THR A 12 17.42 20.64 -16.53
CA THR A 12 17.87 20.71 -15.12
C THR A 12 16.70 20.65 -14.15
N LEU A 13 15.57 21.31 -14.44
CA LEU A 13 14.37 21.26 -13.63
C LEU A 13 13.77 19.84 -13.57
N LEU A 14 13.73 19.13 -14.70
CA LEU A 14 13.23 17.74 -14.74
C LEU A 14 14.14 16.79 -13.96
N ILE A 15 15.45 16.93 -14.09
CA ILE A 15 16.42 16.13 -13.30
C ILE A 15 16.22 16.40 -11.81
N SER A 16 16.14 17.66 -11.40
CA SER A 16 15.93 18.03 -10.00
C SER A 16 14.57 17.51 -9.45
N LEU A 17 13.51 17.60 -10.26
CA LEU A 17 12.19 17.10 -9.92
C LEU A 17 12.20 15.60 -9.68
N VAL A 18 12.82 14.80 -10.56
CA VAL A 18 12.82 13.34 -10.43
C VAL A 18 13.68 12.88 -9.25
N ILE A 19 14.83 13.51 -9.00
CA ILE A 19 15.67 13.21 -7.84
C ILE A 19 14.91 13.51 -6.55
N TYR A 20 14.26 14.67 -6.46
CA TYR A 20 13.45 15.06 -5.32
C TYR A 20 12.28 14.08 -5.10
N ASP A 21 11.55 13.75 -6.18
CA ASP A 21 10.38 12.85 -6.10
C ASP A 21 10.78 11.44 -5.67
N ALA A 22 11.80 10.86 -6.29
CA ALA A 22 12.30 9.54 -5.97
C ALA A 22 12.83 9.46 -4.51
N THR A 23 13.65 10.45 -4.11
CA THR A 23 14.20 10.52 -2.75
C THR A 23 13.08 10.66 -1.71
N ARG A 24 12.14 11.56 -1.95
CA ARG A 24 11.00 11.76 -1.04
C ARG A 24 10.11 10.53 -0.93
N THR A 25 9.83 9.85 -2.05
CA THR A 25 8.97 8.66 -2.07
C THR A 25 9.62 7.45 -1.41
N THR A 26 10.95 7.33 -1.49
CA THR A 26 11.66 6.14 -0.99
C THR A 26 12.22 6.29 0.42
N LEU A 27 12.60 7.50 0.83
CA LEU A 27 13.31 7.75 2.10
C LEU A 27 12.49 8.52 3.13
N SER A 28 11.38 9.15 2.75
CA SER A 28 10.57 9.91 3.70
C SER A 28 9.48 9.04 4.29
N VAL A 29 9.42 8.95 5.62
CA VAL A 29 8.31 8.33 6.37
C VAL A 29 7.20 9.36 6.54
N SER A 30 6.58 9.78 5.45
CA SER A 30 5.48 10.74 5.46
C SER A 30 4.29 10.21 4.69
N SER A 31 3.09 10.64 5.07
CA SER A 31 1.81 10.22 4.47
C SER A 31 1.65 10.56 2.98
N SER A 32 2.63 11.19 2.35
CA SER A 32 2.60 11.55 0.94
C SER A 32 3.93 11.25 0.25
N GLY A 33 3.88 10.55 -0.86
CA GLY A 33 5.01 10.41 -1.78
C GLY A 33 5.41 11.75 -2.41
N GLY A 34 6.34 11.73 -3.35
CA GLY A 34 6.73 12.91 -4.11
C GLY A 34 5.58 13.46 -4.99
N PRO A 35 5.68 14.70 -5.46
CA PRO A 35 4.60 15.35 -6.23
C PRO A 35 4.26 14.64 -7.54
N LEU A 36 5.25 14.08 -8.22
CA LEU A 36 5.08 13.30 -9.44
C LEU A 36 4.41 11.96 -9.12
N THR A 37 4.93 11.26 -8.11
CA THR A 37 4.39 9.98 -7.60
C THR A 37 2.93 10.10 -7.23
N ASN A 38 2.55 11.11 -6.44
CA ASN A 38 1.17 11.29 -5.99
C ASN A 38 0.21 11.55 -7.15
N ARG A 39 0.59 12.39 -8.12
CA ARG A 39 -0.24 12.66 -9.30
C ARG A 39 -0.41 11.42 -10.17
N LEU A 40 0.68 10.68 -10.39
CA LEU A 40 0.67 9.46 -11.19
C LEU A 40 -0.23 8.40 -10.56
N VAL A 41 0.01 8.08 -9.27
CA VAL A 41 -0.75 7.07 -8.53
C VAL A 41 -2.24 7.43 -8.45
N SER A 42 -2.56 8.69 -8.14
CA SER A 42 -3.95 9.17 -8.13
C SER A 42 -4.60 9.08 -9.52
N GLY A 43 -3.89 9.48 -10.59
CA GLY A 43 -4.40 9.42 -11.95
C GLY A 43 -4.70 7.99 -12.42
N ILE A 44 -3.78 7.06 -12.17
CA ILE A 44 -3.96 5.63 -12.48
C ILE A 44 -5.15 5.08 -11.68
N TRP A 45 -5.26 5.44 -10.39
CA TRP A 45 -6.35 4.98 -9.54
C TRP A 45 -7.73 5.44 -10.04
N PHE A 46 -7.88 6.72 -10.40
CA PHE A 46 -9.13 7.22 -10.96
C PHE A 46 -9.52 6.52 -12.27
N MET A 47 -8.54 6.23 -13.13
CA MET A 47 -8.78 5.48 -14.38
C MET A 47 -9.25 4.05 -14.08
N LEU A 48 -8.61 3.37 -13.13
CA LEU A 48 -8.95 1.98 -12.75
C LEU A 48 -10.29 1.88 -12.03
N LEU A 49 -10.66 2.85 -11.19
CA LEU A 49 -11.99 2.90 -10.57
C LEU A 49 -13.10 2.96 -11.63
N GLY A 50 -12.93 3.72 -12.69
CA GLY A 50 -13.88 3.78 -13.79
C GLY A 50 -14.05 2.44 -14.52
N ILE A 51 -12.99 1.64 -14.60
CA ILE A 51 -13.02 0.30 -15.21
C ILE A 51 -13.63 -0.72 -14.24
N HIS A 52 -13.26 -0.68 -12.96
CA HIS A 52 -13.73 -1.64 -11.94
C HIS A 52 -15.25 -1.55 -11.68
N GLN A 53 -15.84 -0.35 -11.75
CA GLN A 53 -17.30 -0.18 -11.62
C GLN A 53 -18.07 -0.92 -12.73
N ARG A 54 -17.40 -1.28 -13.84
CA ARG A 54 -17.99 -2.05 -14.95
C ARG A 54 -17.76 -3.56 -14.87
N GLN A 55 -16.69 -4.02 -14.21
CA GLN A 55 -16.32 -5.44 -14.14
C GLN A 55 -15.87 -5.79 -12.72
N ARG A 56 -16.75 -6.39 -11.91
CA ARG A 56 -16.45 -6.88 -10.55
C ARG A 56 -15.50 -8.10 -10.59
N SER A 57 -14.24 -7.91 -10.96
CA SER A 57 -13.23 -8.98 -10.98
C SER A 57 -12.14 -8.72 -9.96
N HIS A 58 -12.07 -9.53 -8.90
CA HIS A 58 -11.01 -9.45 -7.88
C HIS A 58 -9.63 -9.77 -8.48
N SER A 59 -9.55 -10.61 -9.50
CA SER A 59 -8.28 -10.94 -10.18
C SER A 59 -7.62 -9.73 -10.84
N MET A 60 -8.39 -8.78 -11.38
CA MET A 60 -7.84 -7.53 -11.92
C MET A 60 -7.24 -6.65 -10.82
N LEU A 61 -7.89 -6.58 -9.65
CA LEU A 61 -7.42 -5.75 -8.53
C LEU A 61 -6.08 -6.22 -7.97
N THR A 62 -5.78 -7.52 -7.99
CA THR A 62 -4.49 -8.04 -7.48
C THR A 62 -3.29 -7.61 -8.31
N SER A 63 -3.49 -7.35 -9.59
CA SER A 63 -2.44 -6.91 -10.52
C SER A 63 -2.19 -5.40 -10.46
N VAL A 64 -3.11 -4.61 -9.90
CA VAL A 64 -3.02 -3.13 -9.88
C VAL A 64 -1.77 -2.65 -9.15
N GLY A 65 -1.50 -3.14 -7.94
CA GLY A 65 -0.36 -2.74 -7.13
C GLY A 65 0.99 -2.92 -7.85
N PRO A 66 1.32 -4.14 -8.34
CA PRO A 66 2.53 -4.38 -9.12
C PRO A 66 2.65 -3.48 -10.36
N TRP A 67 1.58 -3.33 -11.15
CA TRP A 67 1.60 -2.47 -12.33
C TRP A 67 1.80 -0.99 -11.99
N MET A 68 1.16 -0.49 -10.93
CA MET A 68 1.38 0.88 -10.45
C MET A 68 2.84 1.10 -10.03
N THR A 69 3.42 0.13 -9.31
CA THR A 69 4.84 0.20 -8.91
C THR A 69 5.75 0.27 -10.13
N MET A 70 5.57 -0.65 -11.09
CA MET A 70 6.38 -0.64 -12.32
C MET A 70 6.23 0.64 -13.13
N THR A 71 5.00 1.15 -13.29
CA THR A 71 4.74 2.41 -13.99
C THR A 71 5.42 3.59 -13.31
N LEU A 72 5.42 3.62 -11.97
CA LEU A 72 6.11 4.66 -11.20
C LEU A 72 7.62 4.65 -11.48
N LEU A 73 8.26 3.50 -11.40
CA LEU A 73 9.70 3.37 -11.61
C LEU A 73 10.10 3.71 -13.05
N LEU A 74 9.32 3.25 -14.03
CA LEU A 74 9.50 3.62 -15.43
C LEU A 74 9.35 5.13 -15.64
N THR A 75 8.40 5.76 -14.94
CA THR A 75 8.20 7.22 -15.02
C THR A 75 9.42 7.96 -14.49
N TRP A 76 10.01 7.56 -13.37
CA TRP A 76 11.25 8.17 -12.87
C TRP A 76 12.37 8.06 -13.89
N PHE A 77 12.56 6.88 -14.49
CA PHE A 77 13.59 6.67 -15.52
C PHE A 77 13.35 7.53 -16.78
N LEU A 78 12.10 7.58 -17.25
CA LEU A 78 11.73 8.38 -18.42
C LEU A 78 11.91 9.88 -18.18
N VAL A 79 11.50 10.39 -17.00
CA VAL A 79 11.66 11.81 -16.67
C VAL A 79 13.16 12.17 -16.54
N ALA A 80 13.96 11.30 -15.92
CA ALA A 80 15.41 11.47 -15.85
C ALA A 80 16.04 11.49 -17.26
N TRP A 81 15.65 10.52 -18.09
CA TRP A 81 16.13 10.44 -19.46
C TRP A 81 15.77 11.69 -20.28
N LEU A 82 14.53 12.17 -20.20
CA LEU A 82 14.09 13.41 -20.85
C LEU A 82 14.85 14.62 -20.30
N GLY A 83 15.06 14.70 -18.99
CA GLY A 83 15.79 15.80 -18.37
C GLY A 83 17.25 15.89 -18.87
N TRP A 84 17.96 14.78 -18.86
CA TRP A 84 19.33 14.71 -19.38
C TRP A 84 19.39 14.89 -20.89
N PHE A 85 18.43 14.36 -21.65
CA PHE A 85 18.30 14.58 -23.08
C PHE A 85 18.16 16.07 -23.41
N PHE A 86 17.27 16.79 -22.72
CA PHE A 86 17.13 18.24 -22.94
C PHE A 86 18.40 19.00 -22.55
N LEU A 87 19.05 18.62 -21.48
CA LEU A 87 20.31 19.23 -21.09
C LEU A 87 21.39 19.02 -22.17
N PHE A 88 21.53 17.81 -22.70
CA PHE A 88 22.47 17.54 -23.81
C PHE A 88 22.05 18.16 -25.13
N CYS A 89 20.81 18.53 -25.34
CA CYS A 89 20.34 19.29 -26.50
C CYS A 89 20.61 20.78 -26.38
N SER A 90 20.99 21.28 -25.18
CA SER A 90 21.22 22.73 -25.00
C SER A 90 22.47 23.29 -25.67
N SER A 91 23.41 22.43 -26.10
CA SER A 91 24.62 22.83 -26.79
C SER A 91 25.02 21.83 -27.89
N PRO A 92 25.48 22.30 -29.05
CA PRO A 92 26.06 21.42 -30.08
C PRO A 92 27.28 20.63 -29.56
N GLN A 93 28.07 21.23 -28.69
CA GLN A 93 29.28 20.64 -28.10
C GLN A 93 29.02 19.71 -26.92
N ALA A 94 27.77 19.56 -26.50
CA ALA A 94 27.42 18.66 -25.41
C ALA A 94 27.68 17.20 -25.77
N VAL A 95 27.38 16.84 -27.02
CA VAL A 95 27.56 15.46 -27.54
C VAL A 95 28.07 15.54 -28.97
N VAL A 96 29.20 14.93 -29.22
CA VAL A 96 29.83 14.84 -30.53
C VAL A 96 30.24 13.40 -30.86
N LEU A 97 30.32 13.04 -32.11
CA LEU A 97 30.83 11.77 -32.57
C LEU A 97 32.34 11.69 -32.30
N SER A 98 32.80 10.62 -31.64
CA SER A 98 34.21 10.47 -31.21
C SER A 98 35.21 10.43 -32.33
N SER A 99 34.82 9.96 -33.55
CA SER A 99 35.70 9.84 -34.72
C SER A 99 35.91 11.12 -35.50
N SER A 100 34.90 12.03 -35.53
CA SER A 100 34.93 13.22 -36.40
C SER A 100 34.69 14.53 -35.68
N ASN A 101 34.41 14.52 -34.37
CA ASN A 101 33.95 15.69 -33.60
C ASN A 101 32.70 16.40 -34.16
N ALA A 102 31.96 15.75 -35.06
CA ALA A 102 30.71 16.26 -35.58
C ALA A 102 29.64 16.27 -34.48
N ALA A 103 28.84 17.37 -34.44
CA ALA A 103 27.75 17.48 -33.48
C ALA A 103 26.70 16.39 -33.70
N ALA A 104 26.31 15.71 -32.64
CA ALA A 104 25.32 14.64 -32.69
C ALA A 104 23.92 15.18 -33.05
N SER A 105 23.17 14.41 -33.84
CA SER A 105 21.75 14.61 -34.13
C SER A 105 20.88 14.38 -32.91
N LEU A 106 19.58 14.74 -32.99
CA LEU A 106 18.66 14.52 -31.87
C LEU A 106 18.52 13.03 -31.48
N VAL A 107 18.48 12.13 -32.44
CA VAL A 107 18.38 10.69 -32.20
C VAL A 107 19.65 10.16 -31.53
N GLU A 108 20.83 10.59 -32.00
CA GLU A 108 22.10 10.23 -31.42
C GLU A 108 22.28 10.76 -29.99
N ARG A 109 21.76 11.97 -29.68
CA ARG A 109 21.72 12.51 -28.31
C ARG A 109 20.77 11.72 -27.41
N ALA A 110 19.63 11.28 -27.92
CA ALA A 110 18.69 10.43 -27.20
C ALA A 110 19.34 9.07 -26.88
N TYR A 111 20.03 8.48 -27.85
CA TYR A 111 20.80 7.24 -27.69
C TYR A 111 21.95 7.41 -26.68
N TYR A 112 22.75 8.49 -26.84
CA TYR A 112 23.81 8.84 -25.88
C TYR A 112 23.31 8.96 -24.45
N THR A 113 22.19 9.67 -24.25
CA THR A 113 21.56 9.85 -22.93
C THR A 113 21.15 8.51 -22.34
N GLY A 114 20.56 7.62 -23.15
CA GLY A 114 20.13 6.30 -22.71
C GLY A 114 21.28 5.45 -22.20
N TYR A 115 22.32 5.30 -22.98
CA TYR A 115 23.44 4.45 -22.55
C TYR A 115 24.31 5.09 -21.46
N THR A 116 24.32 6.42 -21.36
CA THR A 116 25.01 7.11 -20.25
C THR A 116 24.27 6.91 -18.94
N LEU A 117 22.93 7.08 -18.89
CA LEU A 117 22.11 6.81 -17.71
C LEU A 117 22.17 5.35 -17.25
N THR A 118 22.25 4.41 -18.20
CA THR A 118 22.37 2.97 -17.89
C THR A 118 23.81 2.54 -17.64
N THR A 119 24.76 3.47 -17.67
CA THR A 119 26.18 3.23 -17.43
C THR A 119 26.86 2.28 -18.43
N LEU A 120 26.28 2.09 -19.63
CA LEU A 120 26.85 1.22 -20.67
C LEU A 120 28.09 1.80 -21.32
N GLY A 121 28.09 3.12 -21.63
CA GLY A 121 29.26 3.86 -22.07
C GLY A 121 29.96 3.32 -23.31
N TYR A 122 29.27 3.16 -24.43
CA TYR A 122 29.84 2.61 -25.66
C TYR A 122 31.02 3.41 -26.22
N GLY A 123 31.08 4.73 -25.96
CA GLY A 123 32.22 5.57 -26.34
C GLY A 123 32.21 6.06 -27.82
N ASP A 124 31.16 5.76 -28.56
CA ASP A 124 30.94 6.24 -29.92
C ASP A 124 30.62 7.75 -29.98
N PHE A 125 29.94 8.24 -28.92
CA PHE A 125 29.71 9.66 -28.69
C PHE A 125 30.38 10.10 -27.38
N VAL A 126 30.94 11.34 -27.41
CA VAL A 126 31.68 11.91 -26.26
C VAL A 126 31.35 13.39 -26.09
N ALA A 127 31.82 13.97 -24.98
CA ALA A 127 31.75 15.41 -24.76
C ALA A 127 32.69 16.16 -25.72
N GLY A 128 32.19 17.18 -26.42
CA GLY A 128 32.93 17.92 -27.44
C GLY A 128 33.93 18.93 -26.87
N ASN A 129 33.86 19.25 -25.55
CA ASN A 129 34.81 20.13 -24.88
C ASN A 129 34.86 19.83 -23.37
N ASP A 130 35.81 20.43 -22.67
CA ASP A 130 36.09 20.17 -21.26
C ASP A 130 34.91 20.54 -20.36
N SER A 131 34.13 21.58 -20.67
CA SER A 131 32.96 21.97 -19.86
C SER A 131 31.85 20.92 -19.86
N TRP A 132 31.78 20.10 -20.90
CA TRP A 132 30.77 19.05 -21.06
C TRP A 132 31.23 17.67 -20.61
N ARG A 133 32.43 17.53 -20.03
CA ARG A 133 32.92 16.23 -19.52
C ARG A 133 32.27 15.83 -18.19
N ILE A 134 31.86 16.79 -17.37
CA ILE A 134 31.24 16.53 -16.06
C ILE A 134 29.78 16.07 -16.17
N PRO A 135 28.89 16.70 -17.01
CA PRO A 135 27.50 16.29 -17.08
C PRO A 135 27.26 14.79 -17.35
N PRO A 136 27.97 14.09 -18.24
CA PRO A 136 27.81 12.63 -18.41
C PRO A 136 28.10 11.81 -17.15
N ILE A 137 29.10 12.23 -16.37
CA ILE A 137 29.43 11.56 -15.08
C ILE A 137 28.25 11.70 -14.12
N LEU A 138 27.68 12.92 -14.04
CA LEU A 138 26.50 13.16 -13.20
C LEU A 138 25.26 12.42 -13.73
N ALA A 139 25.12 12.30 -15.04
CA ALA A 139 24.03 11.51 -15.64
C ALA A 139 24.15 10.03 -15.28
N ALA A 140 25.35 9.45 -15.41
CA ALA A 140 25.63 8.08 -15.02
C ALA A 140 25.38 7.84 -13.53
N ALA A 141 25.87 8.74 -12.67
CA ALA A 141 25.63 8.69 -11.23
C ALA A 141 24.13 8.78 -10.87
N ASN A 142 23.39 9.66 -11.56
CA ASN A 142 21.95 9.80 -11.37
C ASN A 142 21.19 8.54 -11.82
N GLY A 143 21.53 7.96 -12.96
CA GLY A 143 20.94 6.70 -13.43
C GLY A 143 21.18 5.56 -12.45
N PHE A 144 22.43 5.39 -11.99
CA PHE A 144 22.80 4.39 -10.98
C PHE A 144 22.04 4.59 -9.66
N PHE A 145 21.95 5.85 -9.20
CA PHE A 145 21.20 6.20 -7.98
C PHE A 145 19.72 5.83 -8.09
N LEU A 146 19.04 6.20 -9.20
CA LEU A 146 17.64 5.86 -9.44
C LEU A 146 17.42 4.35 -9.50
N PHE A 147 18.34 3.62 -10.14
CA PHE A 147 18.26 2.16 -10.23
C PHE A 147 18.37 1.51 -8.84
N THR A 148 19.33 1.95 -8.04
CA THR A 148 19.52 1.44 -6.66
C THR A 148 18.30 1.75 -5.77
N LEU A 149 17.77 2.98 -5.83
CA LEU A 149 16.56 3.35 -5.11
C LEU A 149 15.34 2.51 -5.56
N SER A 150 15.22 2.25 -6.86
CA SER A 150 14.12 1.45 -7.41
C SER A 150 14.15 0.02 -6.89
N ILE A 151 15.31 -0.63 -6.84
CA ILE A 151 15.47 -1.98 -6.28
C ILE A 151 15.09 -1.98 -4.80
N THR A 152 15.63 -1.05 -4.03
CA THR A 152 15.34 -0.94 -2.59
C THR A 152 13.85 -0.72 -2.35
N TYR A 153 13.21 0.13 -3.14
CA TYR A 153 11.79 0.42 -3.06
C TYR A 153 10.93 -0.83 -3.35
N ILE A 154 11.24 -1.59 -4.40
CA ILE A 154 10.53 -2.84 -4.74
C ILE A 154 10.67 -3.85 -3.59
N LEU A 155 11.88 -4.05 -3.06
CA LEU A 155 12.11 -5.02 -1.99
C LEU A 155 11.32 -4.66 -0.73
N ASN A 156 11.29 -3.38 -0.34
CA ASN A 156 10.50 -2.91 0.78
C ASN A 156 9.01 -3.12 0.57
N ILE A 157 8.49 -2.80 -0.62
CA ILE A 157 7.06 -3.02 -0.94
C ILE A 157 6.72 -4.50 -0.84
N ILE A 158 7.50 -5.40 -1.45
CA ILE A 158 7.24 -6.84 -1.43
C ILE A 158 7.25 -7.36 0.01
N THR A 159 8.23 -6.97 0.82
CA THR A 159 8.31 -7.35 2.24
C THR A 159 7.07 -6.90 3.01
N ASN A 160 6.63 -5.67 2.82
CA ASN A 160 5.45 -5.13 3.49
C ASN A 160 4.14 -5.80 3.02
N VAL A 161 4.03 -6.14 1.74
CA VAL A 161 2.88 -6.91 1.20
C VAL A 161 2.83 -8.31 1.80
N ILE A 162 3.98 -8.97 1.95
CA ILE A 162 4.07 -10.28 2.60
C ILE A 162 3.63 -10.15 4.07
N GLN A 163 4.11 -9.16 4.80
CA GLN A 163 3.72 -8.92 6.19
C GLN A 163 2.21 -8.63 6.32
N LYS A 164 1.64 -7.81 5.42
CA LYS A 164 0.18 -7.59 5.32
C LYS A 164 -0.58 -8.91 5.20
N ARG A 165 -0.14 -9.83 4.35
CA ARG A 165 -0.75 -11.15 4.16
C ARG A 165 -0.55 -12.07 5.37
N GLN A 166 0.62 -12.05 6.00
CA GLN A 166 0.91 -12.84 7.21
C GLN A 166 -0.03 -12.46 8.36
N VAL A 167 -0.24 -11.17 8.63
CA VAL A 167 -1.19 -10.72 9.65
C VAL A 167 -2.61 -11.17 9.32
N SER A 168 -3.03 -11.06 8.06
CA SER A 168 -4.36 -11.52 7.63
C SER A 168 -4.54 -13.01 7.86
N LEU A 169 -3.55 -13.83 7.48
CA LEU A 169 -3.58 -15.29 7.67
C LEU A 169 -3.56 -15.66 9.15
N ALA A 170 -2.77 -14.99 9.98
CA ALA A 170 -2.70 -15.24 11.41
C ALA A 170 -4.04 -14.96 12.11
N ILE A 171 -4.74 -13.88 11.70
CA ILE A 171 -6.08 -13.59 12.24
C ILE A 171 -7.10 -14.63 11.73
N ASN A 172 -7.08 -14.97 10.43
CA ASN A 172 -7.99 -15.96 9.86
C ASN A 172 -7.76 -17.38 10.40
N ALA A 173 -6.56 -17.71 10.87
CA ALA A 173 -6.29 -18.97 11.56
C ALA A 173 -7.04 -19.08 12.90
N LEU A 174 -7.43 -17.97 13.52
CA LEU A 174 -8.29 -17.95 14.71
C LEU A 174 -9.75 -18.21 14.33
N GLY A 175 -10.20 -17.89 13.14
CA GLY A 175 -11.55 -18.10 12.63
C GLY A 175 -11.86 -17.27 11.39
N GLU A 176 -12.72 -17.79 10.53
CA GLU A 176 -13.14 -17.11 9.30
C GLU A 176 -14.20 -16.01 9.54
N THR A 177 -14.86 -16.04 10.70
CA THR A 177 -15.86 -15.05 11.12
C THR A 177 -15.58 -14.59 12.54
N PRO A 178 -16.09 -13.43 12.99
CA PRO A 178 -15.95 -13.01 14.38
C PRO A 178 -16.47 -14.06 15.37
N ARG A 179 -17.56 -14.76 15.05
CA ARG A 179 -18.11 -15.84 15.88
C ARG A 179 -17.15 -17.02 15.96
N GLN A 180 -16.61 -17.49 14.84
CA GLN A 180 -15.66 -18.61 14.84
C GLN A 180 -14.38 -18.27 15.64
N ILE A 181 -13.91 -17.02 15.58
CA ILE A 181 -12.79 -16.56 16.42
C ILE A 181 -13.12 -16.77 17.92
N LEU A 182 -14.34 -16.43 18.33
CA LEU A 182 -14.77 -16.61 19.71
C LEU A 182 -14.93 -18.09 20.09
N GLU A 183 -15.48 -18.91 19.20
CA GLU A 183 -15.68 -20.35 19.40
C GLU A 183 -14.35 -21.10 19.53
N SER A 184 -13.45 -20.89 18.57
CA SER A 184 -12.16 -21.59 18.50
C SER A 184 -11.18 -21.22 19.60
N THR A 185 -11.27 -19.99 20.11
CA THR A 185 -10.34 -19.47 21.12
C THR A 185 -10.89 -19.52 22.54
N ASN A 186 -12.09 -20.06 22.73
CA ASN A 186 -12.71 -20.21 24.03
C ASN A 186 -12.04 -21.34 24.84
N SER A 187 -11.27 -20.96 25.84
CA SER A 187 -10.58 -21.88 26.75
C SER A 187 -11.26 -21.84 28.10
N GLY A 188 -12.42 -22.54 28.28
CA GLY A 188 -13.16 -22.58 29.54
C GLY A 188 -13.63 -21.20 30.02
N GLU A 189 -14.23 -20.41 29.11
CA GLU A 189 -14.81 -19.08 29.34
C GLU A 189 -13.80 -17.94 29.54
N LYS A 190 -12.47 -18.19 29.46
CA LYS A 190 -11.43 -17.19 29.78
C LYS A 190 -10.74 -16.61 28.55
N TYR A 191 -10.95 -17.17 27.36
CA TYR A 191 -10.35 -16.70 26.10
C TYR A 191 -8.81 -16.51 26.12
N THR A 192 -8.10 -17.31 26.95
CA THR A 192 -6.65 -17.19 27.14
C THR A 192 -5.87 -17.43 25.86
N THR A 193 -6.36 -18.34 25.00
CA THR A 193 -5.78 -18.60 23.68
C THR A 193 -5.85 -17.36 22.78
N LEU A 194 -7.00 -16.68 22.72
CA LEU A 194 -7.12 -15.44 21.97
C LEU A 194 -6.14 -14.38 22.48
N ILE A 195 -6.07 -14.21 23.79
CA ILE A 195 -5.23 -13.17 24.42
C ILE A 195 -3.75 -13.39 24.10
N SER A 196 -3.25 -14.61 24.14
CA SER A 196 -1.87 -14.91 23.76
C SER A 196 -1.60 -14.62 22.27
N HIS A 197 -2.53 -14.94 21.39
CA HIS A 197 -2.40 -14.64 19.95
C HIS A 197 -2.46 -13.15 19.63
N ILE A 198 -3.37 -12.40 20.24
CA ILE A 198 -3.48 -10.96 19.98
C ILE A 198 -2.26 -10.19 20.49
N GLN A 199 -1.59 -10.63 21.54
CA GLN A 199 -0.34 -10.04 22.00
C GLN A 199 0.76 -10.11 20.94
N GLN A 200 0.86 -11.23 20.21
CA GLN A 200 1.79 -11.37 19.09
C GLN A 200 1.40 -10.47 17.90
N LEU A 201 0.10 -10.28 17.66
CA LEU A 201 -0.42 -9.45 16.57
C LEU A 201 -0.26 -7.94 16.82
N GLN A 202 -0.25 -7.50 18.09
CA GLN A 202 -0.14 -6.07 18.44
C GLN A 202 1.03 -5.38 17.76
N GLN A 203 2.23 -5.96 17.85
CA GLN A 203 3.43 -5.42 17.22
C GLN A 203 3.31 -5.37 15.68
N SER A 204 2.75 -6.44 15.10
CA SER A 204 2.59 -6.53 13.63
C SER A 204 1.57 -5.52 13.12
N ILE A 205 0.44 -5.30 13.82
CA ILE A 205 -0.58 -4.31 13.43
C ILE A 205 -0.02 -2.89 13.56
N THR A 206 0.74 -2.60 14.63
CA THR A 206 1.42 -1.31 14.81
C THR A 206 2.40 -1.04 13.66
N ALA A 207 3.21 -2.04 13.29
CA ALA A 207 4.14 -1.93 12.17
C ALA A 207 3.43 -1.67 10.85
N LEU A 208 2.29 -2.34 10.59
CA LEU A 208 1.49 -2.12 9.37
C LEU A 208 1.00 -0.68 9.26
N GLY A 209 0.61 -0.02 10.35
CA GLY A 209 0.23 1.39 10.34
C GLY A 209 1.37 2.29 9.84
N GLN A 210 2.58 2.10 10.38
CA GLN A 210 3.76 2.86 9.96
C GLN A 210 4.18 2.57 8.52
N GLN A 211 4.07 1.30 8.09
CA GLN A 211 4.38 0.90 6.71
C GLN A 211 3.41 1.52 5.69
N HIS A 212 2.11 1.63 6.00
CA HIS A 212 1.16 2.30 5.13
C HIS A 212 1.45 3.80 5.00
N LEU A 213 1.94 4.46 6.06
CA LEU A 213 2.40 5.84 5.98
C LEU A 213 3.66 5.99 5.13
N ALA A 214 4.64 5.09 5.33
CA ALA A 214 5.91 5.13 4.60
C ALA A 214 5.73 4.77 3.11
N TYR A 215 4.83 3.84 2.80
CA TYR A 215 4.61 3.32 1.46
C TYR A 215 3.13 3.37 1.07
N PRO A 216 2.59 4.52 0.66
CA PRO A 216 1.19 4.70 0.30
C PRO A 216 0.69 3.73 -0.78
N ILE A 217 1.58 3.26 -1.63
CA ILE A 217 1.29 2.31 -2.71
C ILE A 217 0.78 0.95 -2.18
N LEU A 218 1.10 0.57 -0.91
CA LEU A 218 0.60 -0.65 -0.28
C LEU A 218 -0.92 -0.73 -0.22
N HIS A 219 -1.57 0.41 -0.28
CA HIS A 219 -3.03 0.51 -0.29
C HIS A 219 -3.66 -0.11 -1.54
N TYR A 220 -2.90 -0.18 -2.64
CA TYR A 220 -3.34 -0.71 -3.93
C TYR A 220 -2.96 -2.19 -4.14
N TYR A 221 -2.31 -2.80 -3.16
CA TYR A 221 -2.02 -4.23 -3.16
C TYR A 221 -3.16 -5.01 -2.53
N HIS A 222 -4.14 -5.38 -3.35
CA HIS A 222 -5.31 -6.16 -2.96
C HIS A 222 -5.03 -7.66 -2.92
N SER A 223 -5.89 -8.40 -2.22
CA SER A 223 -5.84 -9.86 -2.16
C SER A 223 -7.05 -10.46 -2.88
N GLU A 224 -6.85 -11.56 -3.60
CA GLU A 224 -7.92 -12.29 -4.29
C GLU A 224 -8.75 -13.15 -3.33
N ALA A 225 -8.13 -13.64 -2.25
CA ALA A 225 -8.75 -14.52 -1.27
C ALA A 225 -9.14 -13.74 0.00
N CYS A 226 -10.36 -13.97 0.50
CA CYS A 226 -10.86 -13.40 1.77
C CYS A 226 -9.90 -13.64 2.94
N SER A 227 -9.27 -14.83 3.01
CA SER A 227 -8.33 -15.19 4.08
C SER A 227 -7.04 -14.35 4.06
N LYS A 228 -6.71 -13.71 2.94
CA LYS A 228 -5.54 -12.84 2.77
C LYS A 228 -5.89 -11.35 2.78
N ALA A 229 -7.18 -11.01 2.90
CA ALA A 229 -7.66 -9.62 2.90
C ALA A 229 -7.48 -9.02 4.30
N LEU A 230 -6.55 -8.06 4.43
CA LEU A 230 -6.25 -7.43 5.73
C LEU A 230 -7.45 -6.65 6.26
N SER A 231 -8.20 -5.99 5.40
CA SER A 231 -9.39 -5.21 5.77
C SER A 231 -10.44 -6.07 6.47
N LEU A 232 -10.75 -7.24 5.90
CA LEU A 232 -11.67 -8.21 6.50
C LEU A 232 -11.10 -8.79 7.81
N ALA A 233 -9.81 -9.16 7.81
CA ALA A 233 -9.16 -9.74 8.99
C ALA A 233 -9.17 -8.77 10.19
N ILE A 234 -8.78 -7.52 9.99
CA ILE A 234 -8.81 -6.47 11.03
C ILE A 234 -10.24 -6.22 11.51
N ALA A 235 -11.21 -6.14 10.59
CA ALA A 235 -12.60 -5.93 10.97
C ALA A 235 -13.14 -7.11 11.79
N LYS A 236 -12.86 -8.37 11.40
CA LYS A 236 -13.24 -9.58 12.17
C LYS A 236 -12.65 -9.57 13.57
N LEU A 237 -11.36 -9.29 13.68
CA LEU A 237 -10.67 -9.23 14.97
C LEU A 237 -11.25 -8.12 15.85
N TYR A 238 -11.46 -6.94 15.31
CA TYR A 238 -12.04 -5.79 16.02
C TYR A 238 -13.44 -6.11 16.57
N GLN A 239 -14.29 -6.75 15.75
CA GLN A 239 -15.63 -7.18 16.20
C GLN A 239 -15.52 -8.24 17.30
N ALA A 240 -14.69 -9.28 17.12
CA ALA A 240 -14.53 -10.38 18.08
C ALA A 240 -14.04 -9.88 19.45
N ILE A 241 -12.96 -9.09 19.48
CA ILE A 241 -12.44 -8.55 20.77
C ILE A 241 -13.41 -7.58 21.43
N SER A 242 -14.17 -6.81 20.63
CA SER A 242 -15.19 -5.90 21.18
C SER A 242 -16.35 -6.65 21.82
N VAL A 243 -16.78 -7.77 21.23
CA VAL A 243 -17.80 -8.66 21.84
C VAL A 243 -17.33 -9.20 23.18
N ILE A 244 -16.12 -9.78 23.24
CA ILE A 244 -15.59 -10.32 24.51
C ILE A 244 -15.45 -9.22 25.56
N TYR A 245 -14.89 -8.09 25.17
CA TYR A 245 -14.68 -6.96 26.09
C TYR A 245 -15.99 -6.48 26.72
N PHE A 246 -17.07 -6.43 25.95
CA PHE A 246 -18.39 -5.98 26.39
C PHE A 246 -19.19 -7.04 27.14
N ALA A 247 -19.21 -8.27 26.61
CA ALA A 247 -20.18 -9.28 26.99
C ALA A 247 -19.63 -10.35 27.95
N SER A 248 -18.31 -10.48 28.11
CA SER A 248 -17.72 -11.46 29.03
C SER A 248 -17.54 -10.91 30.46
N THR A 249 -17.97 -11.67 31.44
CA THR A 249 -17.81 -11.36 32.88
C THR A 249 -16.72 -12.21 33.55
N LYS A 250 -16.17 -13.18 32.82
CA LYS A 250 -15.18 -14.14 33.38
C LYS A 250 -13.72 -13.71 33.12
N LEU A 251 -13.52 -12.57 32.43
CA LEU A 251 -12.19 -12.02 32.18
C LEU A 251 -11.58 -11.46 33.47
N ASP A 252 -10.33 -11.81 33.72
CA ASP A 252 -9.52 -11.14 34.74
C ASP A 252 -9.10 -9.74 34.27
N CYS A 253 -8.58 -8.91 35.16
CA CYS A 253 -8.17 -7.55 34.87
C CYS A 253 -7.08 -7.49 33.78
N ALA A 254 -6.10 -8.38 33.82
CA ALA A 254 -4.99 -8.45 32.88
C ALA A 254 -5.47 -8.79 31.46
N SER A 255 -6.37 -9.77 31.33
CA SER A 255 -6.98 -10.14 30.04
C SER A 255 -7.82 -9.01 29.46
N ARG A 256 -8.60 -8.32 30.29
CA ARG A 256 -9.40 -7.17 29.87
C ARG A 256 -8.52 -6.01 29.37
N GLU A 257 -7.41 -5.76 30.07
CA GLU A 257 -6.43 -4.75 29.67
C GLU A 257 -5.79 -5.09 28.31
N GLN A 258 -5.41 -6.34 28.07
CA GLN A 258 -4.85 -6.76 26.77
C GLN A 258 -5.83 -6.60 25.61
N LEU A 259 -7.10 -6.89 25.80
CA LEU A 259 -8.16 -6.65 24.81
C LEU A 259 -8.29 -5.15 24.50
N LEU A 260 -8.26 -4.30 25.55
CA LEU A 260 -8.34 -2.84 25.40
C LEU A 260 -7.13 -2.30 24.63
N ILE A 261 -5.91 -2.70 24.99
CA ILE A 261 -4.68 -2.31 24.31
C ILE A 261 -4.75 -2.70 22.82
N THR A 262 -5.16 -3.94 22.54
CA THR A 262 -5.27 -4.40 21.14
C THR A 262 -6.30 -3.59 20.36
N ARG A 263 -7.43 -3.27 20.99
CA ARG A 263 -8.44 -2.42 20.37
C ARG A 263 -7.90 -1.02 20.07
N ILE A 264 -7.19 -0.40 20.99
CA ILE A 264 -6.54 0.90 20.79
C ILE A 264 -5.52 0.84 19.64
N ILE A 265 -4.73 -0.22 19.55
CA ILE A 265 -3.77 -0.40 18.43
C ILE A 265 -4.48 -0.50 17.10
N ILE A 266 -5.59 -1.23 17.01
CA ILE A 266 -6.40 -1.31 15.79
C ILE A 266 -7.01 0.07 15.48
N GLU A 267 -7.52 0.77 16.47
CA GLU A 267 -8.08 2.11 16.30
C GLU A 267 -7.03 3.10 15.79
N GLN A 268 -5.80 3.09 16.34
CA GLN A 268 -4.67 3.89 15.83
C GLN A 268 -4.28 3.53 14.40
N PHE A 269 -4.30 2.24 14.04
CA PHE A 269 -4.10 1.80 12.67
C PHE A 269 -5.18 2.39 11.74
N LEU A 270 -6.45 2.35 12.15
CA LEU A 270 -7.57 2.91 11.40
C LEU A 270 -7.51 4.44 11.30
N ASP A 271 -7.07 5.13 12.35
CA ASP A 271 -6.82 6.58 12.32
C ASP A 271 -5.73 6.94 11.33
N THR A 272 -4.67 6.15 11.27
CA THR A 272 -3.60 6.30 10.27
C THR A 272 -4.16 6.16 8.85
N LEU A 273 -4.99 5.16 8.59
CA LEU A 273 -5.64 5.01 7.29
C LEU A 273 -6.63 6.15 7.00
N GLY A 274 -7.38 6.59 8.01
CA GLY A 274 -8.38 7.66 7.90
C GLY A 274 -7.77 9.02 7.61
N SER A 275 -6.62 9.32 8.19
CA SER A 275 -5.95 10.61 8.02
C SER A 275 -5.30 10.78 6.64
N ALA A 276 -4.92 9.68 5.97
CA ALA A 276 -4.11 9.75 4.77
C ALA A 276 -4.79 9.15 3.52
N PHE A 277 -5.65 8.13 3.67
CA PHE A 277 -6.05 7.29 2.53
C PHE A 277 -7.54 7.02 2.42
N ILE A 278 -8.30 6.97 3.51
CA ILE A 278 -9.68 6.49 3.54
C ILE A 278 -10.60 7.49 4.21
N SER A 279 -11.53 8.07 3.48
CA SER A 279 -12.62 8.85 4.09
C SER A 279 -13.64 7.92 4.74
N PRO A 280 -14.03 8.15 6.01
CA PRO A 280 -15.05 7.35 6.68
C PRO A 280 -16.36 7.31 5.87
N SER A 281 -17.06 6.16 5.92
CA SER A 281 -18.38 6.02 5.30
C SER A 281 -19.39 6.99 5.91
N GLN A 282 -20.36 7.45 5.12
CA GLN A 282 -21.48 8.25 5.62
C GLN A 282 -22.41 7.42 6.50
N HIS A 283 -22.55 6.12 6.21
CA HIS A 283 -23.43 5.20 6.90
C HIS A 283 -22.68 4.31 7.87
N ILE A 284 -23.35 3.95 8.97
CA ILE A 284 -22.89 2.90 9.89
C ILE A 284 -23.22 1.54 9.22
N PRO A 285 -22.30 0.57 9.21
CA PRO A 285 -22.58 -0.73 8.62
C PRO A 285 -23.69 -1.46 9.37
N ALA A 286 -24.53 -2.17 8.63
CA ALA A 286 -25.51 -3.05 9.23
C ALA A 286 -24.80 -4.22 9.94
N ILE A 287 -25.00 -4.35 11.24
CA ILE A 287 -24.56 -5.53 12.00
C ILE A 287 -25.68 -6.58 11.87
N PRO A 288 -25.42 -7.79 11.33
CA PRO A 288 -26.45 -8.81 11.19
C PRO A 288 -26.97 -9.27 12.56
N LEU A 289 -28.10 -9.95 12.55
CA LEU A 289 -28.59 -10.62 13.76
C LEU A 289 -27.54 -11.65 14.21
N LEU A 290 -27.03 -11.46 15.43
CA LEU A 290 -25.95 -12.27 16.02
C LEU A 290 -26.51 -13.53 16.68
N HIS A 291 -27.20 -14.38 15.87
CA HIS A 291 -27.72 -15.65 16.38
C HIS A 291 -26.62 -16.51 16.99
N GLY A 292 -26.88 -17.06 18.17
CA GLY A 292 -25.97 -17.95 18.89
C GLY A 292 -24.74 -17.30 19.55
N TYR A 293 -24.61 -15.98 19.53
CA TYR A 293 -23.54 -15.33 20.32
C TYR A 293 -23.82 -15.40 21.84
N ALA A 294 -25.09 -15.33 22.22
CA ALA A 294 -25.49 -15.48 23.62
C ALA A 294 -25.26 -16.93 24.17
N ASP A 295 -25.15 -17.91 23.26
CA ASP A 295 -24.88 -19.31 23.62
C ASP A 295 -23.40 -19.60 23.85
N LEU A 296 -22.52 -18.63 23.49
CA LEU A 296 -21.08 -18.82 23.70
C LEU A 296 -20.73 -18.82 25.20
N PRO A 297 -19.92 -19.79 25.67
CA PRO A 297 -19.53 -19.86 27.06
C PRO A 297 -18.84 -18.58 27.52
N GLY A 298 -19.24 -18.06 28.68
CA GLY A 298 -18.71 -16.83 29.27
C GLY A 298 -19.34 -15.54 28.76
N ILE A 299 -20.23 -15.59 27.76
CA ILE A 299 -21.03 -14.44 27.28
C ILE A 299 -22.32 -14.35 28.08
N GLN A 300 -22.59 -13.18 28.68
CA GLN A 300 -23.79 -12.97 29.52
C GLN A 300 -24.74 -11.93 28.95
N LYS A 301 -24.44 -11.41 27.79
CA LYS A 301 -25.27 -10.41 27.12
C LYS A 301 -26.12 -11.04 26.00
N SER A 302 -27.34 -10.52 25.84
CA SER A 302 -28.21 -10.95 24.75
C SER A 302 -27.61 -10.55 23.37
N SER A 303 -27.99 -11.28 22.33
CA SER A 303 -27.57 -10.98 20.95
C SER A 303 -27.93 -9.55 20.54
N THR A 304 -29.07 -9.02 21.01
CA THR A 304 -29.53 -7.64 20.72
C THR A 304 -28.64 -6.61 21.42
N GLU A 305 -28.25 -6.84 22.70
CA GLU A 305 -27.33 -5.93 23.42
C GLU A 305 -25.97 -5.90 22.73
N ILE A 306 -25.44 -7.05 22.30
CA ILE A 306 -24.16 -7.15 21.60
C ILE A 306 -24.25 -6.42 20.24
N GLN A 307 -25.33 -6.62 19.49
CA GLN A 307 -25.55 -5.95 18.21
C GLN A 307 -25.59 -4.43 18.35
N ASN A 308 -26.33 -3.92 19.34
CA ASN A 308 -26.44 -2.50 19.62
C ASN A 308 -25.07 -1.90 20.04
N TYR A 309 -24.33 -2.63 20.88
CA TYR A 309 -23.00 -2.21 21.27
C TYR A 309 -22.04 -2.13 20.08
N LEU A 310 -21.99 -3.15 19.22
CA LEU A 310 -21.15 -3.15 18.03
C LEU A 310 -21.52 -2.00 17.08
N ALA A 311 -22.81 -1.74 16.88
CA ALA A 311 -23.30 -0.63 16.05
C ALA A 311 -22.90 0.75 16.63
N SER A 312 -22.75 0.86 17.96
CA SER A 312 -22.37 2.11 18.63
C SER A 312 -20.86 2.41 18.60
N LEU A 313 -20.01 1.46 18.18
CA LEU A 313 -18.57 1.64 18.17
C LEU A 313 -18.15 2.76 17.19
N PRO A 314 -17.23 3.65 17.58
CA PRO A 314 -16.91 4.86 16.80
C PRO A 314 -16.22 4.55 15.46
N TYR A 315 -15.48 3.43 15.38
CA TYR A 315 -14.68 3.08 14.21
C TYR A 315 -15.42 2.25 13.13
N GLN A 316 -16.71 1.99 13.30
CA GLN A 316 -17.50 1.20 12.33
C GLN A 316 -17.53 1.82 10.93
N LYS A 317 -17.62 3.16 10.85
CA LYS A 317 -17.67 3.87 9.57
C LYS A 317 -16.38 3.77 8.78
N ILE A 318 -15.23 3.84 9.46
CA ILE A 318 -13.94 3.72 8.79
C ILE A 318 -13.60 2.28 8.47
N LEU A 319 -14.00 1.32 9.30
CA LEU A 319 -13.89 -0.11 9.01
C LEU A 319 -14.69 -0.48 7.75
N LEU A 320 -15.93 -0.01 7.63
CA LEU A 320 -16.76 -0.21 6.44
C LEU A 320 -16.08 0.36 5.20
N ALA A 321 -15.59 1.60 5.30
CA ALA A 321 -14.91 2.25 4.19
C ALA A 321 -13.62 1.50 3.80
N TYR A 322 -12.88 0.96 4.78
CA TYR A 322 -11.68 0.17 4.54
C TYR A 322 -11.98 -1.14 3.82
N VAL A 323 -13.02 -1.88 4.26
CA VAL A 323 -13.46 -3.13 3.63
C VAL A 323 -13.90 -2.87 2.18
N HIS A 324 -14.75 -1.86 1.94
CA HIS A 324 -15.21 -1.52 0.59
C HIS A 324 -14.07 -1.05 -0.33
N LYS A 325 -13.12 -0.26 0.18
CA LYS A 325 -12.00 0.23 -0.61
C LYS A 325 -11.02 -0.90 -0.99
N ASP A 326 -10.97 -1.96 -0.19
CA ASP A 326 -10.20 -3.18 -0.48
C ASP A 326 -10.98 -4.16 -1.41
N GLY A 327 -12.16 -3.75 -1.90
CA GLY A 327 -12.97 -4.48 -2.88
C GLY A 327 -13.89 -5.56 -2.29
N TRP A 328 -14.05 -5.61 -0.96
CA TRP A 328 -14.86 -6.59 -0.24
C TRP A 328 -16.18 -5.99 0.22
N ASP A 329 -17.21 -6.84 0.36
CA ASP A 329 -18.47 -6.45 0.96
C ASP A 329 -18.45 -6.67 2.48
N TRP A 330 -19.17 -5.82 3.23
CA TRP A 330 -19.27 -5.97 4.68
C TRP A 330 -19.90 -7.30 5.10
N ALA A 331 -20.75 -7.87 4.25
CA ALA A 331 -21.35 -9.17 4.45
C ALA A 331 -20.32 -10.32 4.51
N ASP A 332 -19.20 -10.19 3.78
CA ASP A 332 -18.13 -11.20 3.75
C ASP A 332 -17.47 -11.41 5.13
N LEU A 333 -17.64 -10.45 6.04
CA LEU A 333 -17.15 -10.54 7.41
C LEU A 333 -17.84 -11.65 8.22
N TRP A 334 -19.08 -11.91 7.90
CA TRP A 334 -20.00 -12.74 8.66
C TRP A 334 -20.27 -14.10 8.02
N GLN A 335 -19.73 -14.35 6.82
CA GLN A 335 -19.93 -15.60 6.06
C GLN A 335 -18.70 -16.49 6.14
N SER A 336 -18.90 -17.78 6.51
CA SER A 336 -17.87 -18.81 6.37
C SER A 336 -17.97 -19.49 5.02
N LYS A 337 -16.83 -19.91 4.44
CA LYS A 337 -16.82 -20.67 3.18
C LYS A 337 -17.54 -22.01 3.28
N ASP A 338 -17.59 -22.60 4.46
CA ASP A 338 -18.32 -23.86 4.71
C ASP A 338 -19.84 -23.73 4.52
N GLY A 339 -20.40 -22.50 4.66
CA GLY A 339 -21.82 -22.22 4.40
C GLY A 339 -22.20 -22.15 2.94
N GLN A 340 -21.26 -21.95 2.02
CA GLN A 340 -21.53 -21.91 0.58
C GLN A 340 -21.52 -23.30 -0.09
N SER A 341 -20.91 -24.31 0.53
CA SER A 341 -20.85 -25.67 -0.01
C SER A 341 -22.13 -26.48 0.19
N THR A 342 -23.05 -26.04 1.05
CA THR A 342 -24.33 -26.73 1.31
C THR A 342 -25.50 -26.28 0.44
N ASN A 343 -25.39 -25.17 -0.29
CA ASN A 343 -26.48 -24.65 -1.14
C ASN A 343 -26.35 -24.99 -2.65
N ILE A 344 -25.38 -25.83 -3.06
CA ILE A 344 -25.23 -26.24 -4.47
C ILE A 344 -25.70 -27.70 -4.69
N ARG A 345 -26.30 -28.36 -3.68
CA ARG A 345 -26.89 -29.68 -3.82
C ARG A 345 -28.30 -29.72 -3.19
N SER A 346 -29.25 -29.10 -3.85
CA SER A 346 -30.65 -29.47 -3.74
C SER A 346 -31.40 -29.05 -5.01
#